data_b209d37184a05541f5ba56ee04962ec6
#
_entry.id   b209d37184a05541f5ba56ee04962ec6
#
_cell.length_a   1.000
_cell.length_b   1.000
_cell.length_c   1.000
_cell.angle_alpha   90.00
_cell.angle_beta   90.00
_cell.angle_gamma   90.00
#
_symmetry.space_group_name_H-M   'P 1'
#
loop_
_entity.id
_entity.type
_entity.pdbx_description
1 polymer ?
#
loop_
_entity_poly.entity_id
_entity_poly.type
_entity_poly.pdbx_seq_one_letter_code
_entity_poly.pdbx_strand_id
1 'polypeptide(L)'
;MPYIKNIAHEEVLPLAGQIDVQSGQVVSKTFAQNAYVSMTLFAFSKGEEISTHDSHGDAMVFVLEGTGQFTVDGTQHLCKAGDVLIMPAGKPHAVFAAEDFKMLLTVI
;
A
#
# COMPACT_ATOMS: atom_id res chain seq x y z
N MET A 1 -16.60 -5.47 -18.81
CA MET A 1 -15.42 -5.69 -17.94
C MET A 1 -15.39 -4.68 -16.82
N PRO A 2 -15.38 -5.10 -15.56
CA PRO A 2 -15.20 -4.16 -14.48
C PRO A 2 -13.77 -3.59 -14.49
N TYR A 3 -13.64 -2.31 -14.21
CA TYR A 3 -12.32 -1.68 -14.04
C TYR A 3 -11.69 -2.00 -12.68
N ILE A 4 -12.54 -2.22 -11.67
CA ILE A 4 -12.12 -2.64 -10.33
C ILE A 4 -12.45 -4.11 -10.17
N LYS A 5 -11.45 -4.92 -9.79
CA LYS A 5 -11.55 -6.37 -9.63
C LYS A 5 -11.13 -6.81 -8.22
N ASN A 6 -11.38 -8.08 -7.91
CA ASN A 6 -10.98 -8.73 -6.67
C ASN A 6 -11.63 -8.17 -5.40
N ILE A 7 -12.76 -7.51 -5.57
CA ILE A 7 -13.57 -6.98 -4.47
C ILE A 7 -15.04 -6.96 -4.93
N ALA A 8 -15.96 -7.21 -4.02
CA ALA A 8 -17.38 -7.21 -4.35
C ALA A 8 -17.84 -5.79 -4.74
N HIS A 9 -18.75 -5.73 -5.71
CA HIS A 9 -19.36 -4.48 -6.17
C HIS A 9 -20.72 -4.29 -5.51
N GLU A 10 -21.14 -3.04 -5.39
CA GLU A 10 -22.46 -2.66 -4.87
C GLU A 10 -22.72 -3.14 -3.43
N GLU A 11 -21.66 -3.31 -2.67
CA GLU A 11 -21.71 -3.67 -1.25
C GLU A 11 -20.82 -2.73 -0.45
N VAL A 12 -21.22 -2.46 0.79
CA VAL A 12 -20.38 -1.76 1.75
C VAL A 12 -19.51 -2.79 2.45
N LEU A 13 -18.20 -2.61 2.36
CA LEU A 13 -17.23 -3.58 2.87
C LEU A 13 -16.17 -2.86 3.71
N PRO A 14 -15.68 -3.50 4.80
CA PRO A 14 -14.49 -2.99 5.48
C PRO A 14 -13.27 -3.23 4.59
N LEU A 15 -12.60 -2.15 4.16
CA LEU A 15 -11.44 -2.28 3.26
C LEU A 15 -10.32 -3.10 3.89
N ALA A 16 -10.01 -2.82 5.16
CA ALA A 16 -8.98 -3.57 5.88
C ALA A 16 -9.31 -5.05 6.04
N GLY A 17 -10.60 -5.41 6.01
CA GLY A 17 -11.06 -6.80 6.08
C GLY A 17 -10.92 -7.58 4.77
N GLN A 18 -10.50 -6.94 3.69
CA GLN A 18 -10.36 -7.58 2.38
C GLN A 18 -9.03 -8.31 2.21
N ILE A 19 -8.13 -8.20 3.17
CA ILE A 19 -6.83 -8.85 3.17
C ILE A 19 -6.41 -9.14 4.61
N ASP A 20 -5.72 -10.26 4.81
CA ASP A 20 -5.21 -10.65 6.13
C ASP A 20 -3.69 -10.60 6.17
N VAL A 21 -3.13 -10.18 7.31
CA VAL A 21 -1.70 -10.29 7.56
C VAL A 21 -1.34 -11.77 7.66
N GLN A 22 -0.32 -12.17 6.91
CA GLN A 22 0.23 -13.53 6.96
C GLN A 22 1.61 -13.46 7.60
N SER A 23 1.83 -14.22 8.65
CA SER A 23 3.10 -14.21 9.40
C SER A 23 4.30 -14.42 8.47
N GLY A 24 5.28 -13.52 8.56
CA GLY A 24 6.52 -13.57 7.77
C GLY A 24 6.34 -13.23 6.30
N GLN A 25 5.22 -12.61 5.92
CA GLN A 25 4.93 -12.32 4.52
C GLN A 25 4.46 -10.89 4.29
N VAL A 26 4.64 -10.44 3.03
CA VAL A 26 3.92 -9.32 2.46
C VAL A 26 2.92 -9.92 1.47
N VAL A 27 1.64 -9.70 1.68
CA VAL A 27 0.60 -10.17 0.77
C VAL A 27 -0.07 -8.97 0.11
N SER A 28 -0.53 -9.16 -1.12
CA SER A 28 -1.15 -8.09 -1.89
C SER A 28 -2.37 -8.57 -2.64
N LYS A 29 -3.27 -7.63 -2.91
CA LYS A 29 -4.49 -7.86 -3.67
C LYS A 29 -4.70 -6.67 -4.60
N THR A 30 -4.58 -6.91 -5.89
CA THR A 30 -4.67 -5.84 -6.89
C THR A 30 -6.13 -5.61 -7.27
N PHE A 31 -6.58 -4.36 -7.12
CA PHE A 31 -7.94 -3.95 -7.48
C PHE A 31 -8.03 -3.37 -8.87
N ALA A 32 -6.98 -2.68 -9.33
CA ALA A 32 -6.95 -2.10 -10.66
C ALA A 32 -5.51 -2.02 -11.15
N GLN A 33 -5.33 -2.27 -12.45
CA GLN A 33 -4.03 -2.08 -13.08
C GLN A 33 -4.22 -1.89 -14.58
N ASN A 34 -3.79 -0.73 -15.07
CA ASN A 34 -3.82 -0.39 -16.48
C ASN A 34 -2.71 0.63 -16.77
N ALA A 35 -2.71 1.20 -17.98
CA ALA A 35 -1.66 2.14 -18.39
C ALA A 35 -1.63 3.44 -17.56
N TYR A 36 -2.70 3.77 -16.85
CA TYR A 36 -2.85 5.05 -16.16
C TYR A 36 -2.89 4.93 -14.65
N VAL A 37 -3.37 3.80 -14.11
CA VAL A 37 -3.62 3.62 -12.68
C VAL A 37 -3.26 2.21 -12.25
N SER A 38 -2.61 2.10 -11.08
CA SER A 38 -2.58 0.84 -10.34
C SER A 38 -3.11 1.10 -8.91
N MET A 39 -3.85 0.15 -8.37
CA MET A 39 -4.43 0.23 -7.04
C MET A 39 -4.30 -1.14 -6.39
N THR A 40 -3.54 -1.21 -5.31
CA THR A 40 -3.20 -2.47 -4.65
C THR A 40 -3.34 -2.35 -3.15
N LEU A 41 -4.01 -3.33 -2.55
CA LEU A 41 -4.12 -3.46 -1.11
C LEU A 41 -3.00 -4.37 -0.63
N PHE A 42 -2.29 -3.96 0.43
CA PHE A 42 -1.18 -4.71 1.02
C PHE A 42 -1.42 -5.01 2.49
N ALA A 43 -0.96 -6.18 2.93
CA ALA A 43 -0.86 -6.52 4.34
C ALA A 43 0.57 -7.00 4.61
N PHE A 44 1.23 -6.37 5.58
CA PHE A 44 2.61 -6.63 5.94
C PHE A 44 2.67 -7.25 7.33
N SER A 45 3.38 -8.36 7.47
CA SER A 45 3.79 -8.86 8.78
C SER A 45 4.90 -7.96 9.33
N LYS A 46 4.91 -7.72 10.64
CA LYS A 46 5.95 -6.94 11.32
C LYS A 46 7.35 -7.39 10.89
N GLY A 47 8.20 -6.43 10.55
CA GLY A 47 9.57 -6.66 10.12
C GLY A 47 9.75 -6.93 8.64
N GLU A 48 8.68 -7.16 7.89
CA GLU A 48 8.75 -7.34 6.45
C GLU A 48 8.92 -5.99 5.75
N GLU A 49 9.54 -6.01 4.57
CA GLU A 49 9.84 -4.77 3.86
C GLU A 49 9.76 -4.93 2.34
N ILE A 50 9.62 -3.80 1.67
CA ILE A 50 9.85 -3.66 0.24
C ILE A 50 11.07 -2.76 0.09
N SER A 51 12.11 -3.28 -0.56
CA SER A 51 13.37 -2.55 -0.74
C SER A 51 13.20 -1.31 -1.61
N THR A 52 14.21 -0.45 -1.58
CA THR A 52 14.19 0.82 -2.31
C THR A 52 13.94 0.60 -3.80
N HIS A 53 12.96 1.34 -4.32
CA HIS A 53 12.58 1.35 -5.74
C HIS A 53 11.96 2.71 -6.05
N ASP A 54 11.59 2.93 -7.30
CA ASP A 54 10.84 4.12 -7.70
C ASP A 54 9.62 3.71 -8.53
N SER A 55 8.79 4.68 -8.86
CA SER A 55 7.63 4.48 -9.73
C SER A 55 7.56 5.58 -10.78
N HIS A 56 6.95 5.28 -11.93
CA HIS A 56 6.77 6.26 -13.00
C HIS A 56 5.73 7.33 -12.64
N GLY A 57 4.73 6.96 -11.84
CA GLY A 57 3.70 7.87 -11.39
C GLY A 57 3.87 8.25 -9.92
N ASP A 58 3.05 9.19 -9.47
CA ASP A 58 2.95 9.50 -8.05
C ASP A 58 2.28 8.35 -7.32
N ALA A 59 2.90 7.93 -6.22
CA ALA A 59 2.36 6.87 -5.38
C ALA A 59 1.70 7.49 -4.14
N MET A 60 0.43 7.14 -3.91
CA MET A 60 -0.31 7.57 -2.73
C MET A 60 -0.53 6.37 -1.83
N VAL A 61 -0.01 6.45 -0.62
CA VAL A 61 -0.21 5.44 0.42
C VAL A 61 -1.28 5.92 1.37
N PHE A 62 -2.26 5.06 1.65
CA PHE A 62 -3.24 5.27 2.71
C PHE A 62 -3.14 4.10 3.68
N VAL A 63 -2.72 4.37 4.92
CA VAL A 63 -2.57 3.34 5.96
C VAL A 63 -3.92 3.08 6.62
N LEU A 64 -4.31 1.80 6.66
CA LEU A 64 -5.61 1.35 7.20
C LEU A 64 -5.51 0.85 8.62
N GLU A 65 -4.44 0.11 8.94
CA GLU A 65 -4.19 -0.48 10.26
C GLU A 65 -2.69 -0.51 10.51
N GLY A 66 -2.30 -0.38 11.78
CA GLY A 66 -0.91 -0.52 12.20
C GLY A 66 -0.04 0.67 11.81
N THR A 67 1.27 0.45 11.76
CA THR A 67 2.26 1.49 11.48
C THR A 67 3.27 1.00 10.45
N GLY A 68 3.40 1.75 9.36
CA GLY A 68 4.43 1.54 8.34
C GLY A 68 5.48 2.64 8.41
N GLN A 69 6.73 2.28 8.13
CA GLN A 69 7.83 3.23 8.01
C GLN A 69 8.19 3.35 6.54
N PHE A 70 8.11 4.57 6.03
CA PHE A 70 8.37 4.86 4.62
C PHE A 70 9.59 5.76 4.52
N THR A 71 10.57 5.35 3.71
CA THR A 71 11.72 6.18 3.41
C THR A 71 11.55 6.72 1.99
N VAL A 72 11.44 8.03 1.86
CA VAL A 72 11.23 8.70 0.57
C VAL A 72 12.37 9.67 0.35
N ASP A 73 13.14 9.44 -0.71
CA ASP A 73 14.30 10.27 -1.08
C ASP A 73 15.22 10.51 0.14
N GLY A 74 15.45 9.46 0.94
CA GLY A 74 16.31 9.48 2.12
C GLY A 74 15.66 9.95 3.43
N THR A 75 14.43 10.43 3.41
CA THR A 75 13.71 10.90 4.60
C THR A 75 12.72 9.85 5.08
N GLN A 76 12.78 9.50 6.36
CA GLN A 76 11.86 8.53 6.97
C GLN A 76 10.58 9.19 7.43
N HIS A 77 9.46 8.50 7.19
CA HIS A 77 8.13 8.91 7.64
C HIS A 77 7.44 7.73 8.30
N LEU A 78 6.86 7.95 9.48
CA LEU A 78 6.00 6.96 10.14
C LEU A 78 4.55 7.29 9.84
N CYS A 79 3.83 6.33 9.25
CA CYS A 79 2.41 6.48 8.92
C CYS A 79 1.60 5.48 9.71
N LYS A 80 0.55 5.96 10.37
CA LYS A 80 -0.39 5.18 11.18
C LYS A 80 -1.74 5.13 10.50
N ALA A 81 -2.63 4.30 11.02
CA ALA A 81 -4.00 4.19 10.53
C ALA A 81 -4.64 5.57 10.34
N GLY A 82 -5.15 5.84 9.15
CA GLY A 82 -5.75 7.10 8.76
C GLY A 82 -4.80 8.09 8.09
N ASP A 83 -3.48 7.85 8.14
CA ASP A 83 -2.51 8.74 7.49
C ASP A 83 -2.40 8.45 6.01
N VAL A 84 -2.07 9.50 5.26
CA VAL A 84 -1.76 9.44 3.84
C VAL A 84 -0.37 9.99 3.58
N LEU A 85 0.36 9.39 2.65
CA LEU A 85 1.66 9.87 2.22
C LEU A 85 1.74 9.81 0.71
N ILE A 86 2.19 10.90 0.08
CA ILE A 86 2.46 10.93 -1.35
C ILE A 86 3.96 10.75 -1.58
N MET A 87 4.30 9.74 -2.38
CA MET A 87 5.68 9.49 -2.80
C MET A 87 5.79 9.90 -4.28
N PRO A 88 6.44 11.04 -4.58
CA PRO A 88 6.44 11.57 -5.94
C PRO A 88 7.10 10.64 -6.96
N ALA A 89 6.63 10.74 -8.19
CA ALA A 89 7.19 10.02 -9.33
C ALA A 89 8.72 10.20 -9.40
N GLY A 90 9.43 9.11 -9.65
CA GLY A 90 10.88 9.11 -9.82
C GLY A 90 11.69 9.25 -8.54
N LYS A 91 11.07 9.46 -7.39
CA LYS A 91 11.80 9.51 -6.12
C LYS A 91 11.95 8.11 -5.54
N PRO A 92 13.17 7.73 -5.11
CA PRO A 92 13.38 6.41 -4.50
C PRO A 92 12.62 6.31 -3.18
N HIS A 93 11.98 5.17 -2.96
CA HIS A 93 11.23 4.92 -1.73
C HIS A 93 11.31 3.46 -1.31
N ALA A 94 11.18 3.24 -0.01
CA ALA A 94 11.18 1.92 0.62
C ALA A 94 10.12 1.87 1.71
N VAL A 95 9.64 0.66 2.01
CA VAL A 95 8.60 0.43 3.02
C VAL A 95 9.09 -0.61 4.00
N PHE A 96 8.94 -0.34 5.30
CA PHE A 96 9.26 -1.27 6.37
C PHE A 96 8.08 -1.36 7.35
N ALA A 97 7.70 -2.58 7.70
CA ALA A 97 6.62 -2.80 8.66
C ALA A 97 7.15 -2.67 10.09
N ALA A 98 6.95 -1.50 10.72
CA ALA A 98 7.30 -1.29 12.12
C ALA A 98 6.45 -2.16 13.04
N GLU A 99 5.23 -2.50 12.60
CA GLU A 99 4.35 -3.50 13.19
C GLU A 99 3.51 -4.10 12.06
N ASP A 100 2.68 -5.09 12.36
CA ASP A 100 1.72 -5.57 11.36
C ASP A 100 0.92 -4.37 10.86
N PHE A 101 0.84 -4.19 9.54
CA PHE A 101 0.06 -3.07 9.02
C PHE A 101 -0.55 -3.38 7.65
N LYS A 102 -1.56 -2.60 7.30
CA LYS A 102 -2.24 -2.68 6.02
C LYS A 102 -2.29 -1.31 5.38
N MET A 103 -2.13 -1.28 4.07
CA MET A 103 -2.20 -0.03 3.32
C MET A 103 -2.85 -0.24 1.95
N LEU A 104 -3.45 0.82 1.44
CA LEU A 104 -3.88 0.91 0.05
C LEU A 104 -2.88 1.78 -0.69
N LEU A 105 -2.34 1.26 -1.78
CA LEU A 105 -1.40 1.97 -2.63
C LEU A 105 -2.05 2.27 -3.96
N THR A 106 -2.08 3.54 -4.33
CA THR A 106 -2.57 4.00 -5.63
C THR A 106 -1.44 4.73 -6.35
N VAL A 107 -1.15 4.33 -7.58
CA VAL A 107 -0.14 4.97 -8.42
C VAL A 107 -0.83 5.54 -9.66
N ILE A 108 -0.61 6.83 -9.88
CA ILE A 108 -1.22 7.56 -10.99
C ILE A 108 -0.16 8.23 -11.85
#